data_9b164a2719ea3189fa4ec40221518e01
#
_entry.id   9b164a2719ea3189fa4ec40221518e01
#
_cell.length_a   1.000
_cell.length_b   1.000
_cell.length_c   1.000
_cell.angle_alpha   90.00
_cell.angle_beta   90.00
_cell.angle_gamma   90.00
#
_symmetry.space_group_name_H-M   'P 1'
#
loop_
_entity.id
_entity.type
_entity.pdbx_description
1 polymer ?
#
loop_
_entity_poly.entity_id
_entity_poly.type
_entity_poly.pdbx_seq_one_letter_code
_entity_poly.pdbx_strand_id
1 'polypeptide(L)'
;MTRQVPRQRGFTLIEVLVALLIVAVAMSAAVRASGQMSQSNALLRERSVALLAAQNSLAELRLRGVKNKDSAMQRCDQGRLKLSCEQRVTRSGDLLRVQVLVHDREQHGPPLARLETLFSRPIAKP
;
A
#
# COMPACT_ATOMS: atom_id res chain seq x y z
N MET A 1 73.88 2.13 18.02
CA MET A 1 72.56 2.38 17.45
C MET A 1 71.76 1.08 17.47
N THR A 2 70.94 0.92 18.48
CA THR A 2 70.09 -0.25 18.62
C THR A 2 68.79 0.00 17.84
N ARG A 3 68.62 -0.69 16.72
CA ARG A 3 67.33 -0.72 15.99
C ARG A 3 66.32 -1.44 16.87
N GLN A 4 65.37 -0.71 17.40
CA GLN A 4 64.20 -1.32 18.01
C GLN A 4 63.32 -1.88 16.88
N VAL A 5 63.20 -3.19 16.77
CA VAL A 5 62.28 -3.86 15.91
C VAL A 5 60.85 -3.69 16.50
N PRO A 6 59.94 -3.05 15.77
CA PRO A 6 58.58 -2.90 16.29
C PRO A 6 57.97 -4.31 16.51
N ARG A 7 57.51 -4.56 17.72
CA ARG A 7 56.78 -5.79 18.07
C ARG A 7 55.49 -5.78 17.27
N GLN A 8 55.43 -6.58 16.24
CA GLN A 8 54.16 -6.85 15.53
C GLN A 8 53.26 -7.64 16.47
N ARG A 9 52.18 -7.02 16.91
CA ARG A 9 51.09 -7.67 17.63
C ARG A 9 50.14 -8.26 16.62
N GLY A 10 50.09 -9.58 16.50
CA GLY A 10 49.10 -10.30 15.73
C GLY A 10 47.75 -10.30 16.45
N PHE A 11 46.67 -10.45 15.69
CA PHE A 11 45.31 -10.63 16.23
C PHE A 11 45.22 -11.94 17.02
N THR A 12 44.53 -11.95 18.15
CA THR A 12 44.23 -13.15 18.91
C THR A 12 43.10 -13.92 18.26
N LEU A 13 43.08 -15.25 18.42
CA LEU A 13 42.01 -16.10 17.88
C LEU A 13 40.64 -15.68 18.40
N ILE A 14 40.53 -15.28 19.65
CA ILE A 14 39.28 -14.82 20.26
C ILE A 14 38.78 -13.51 19.67
N GLU A 15 39.69 -12.64 19.33
CA GLU A 15 39.34 -11.35 18.69
C GLU A 15 38.71 -11.57 17.31
N VAL A 16 39.24 -12.48 16.51
CA VAL A 16 38.69 -12.87 15.21
C VAL A 16 37.33 -13.54 15.39
N LEU A 17 37.14 -14.40 16.38
CA LEU A 17 35.87 -15.04 16.67
C LEU A 17 34.78 -14.02 17.07
N VAL A 18 35.15 -13.08 17.94
CA VAL A 18 34.20 -12.00 18.34
C VAL A 18 33.84 -11.10 17.16
N ALA A 19 34.81 -10.75 16.33
CA ALA A 19 34.56 -9.95 15.13
C ALA A 19 33.61 -10.66 14.17
N LEU A 20 33.79 -11.96 13.93
CA LEU A 20 32.90 -12.77 13.09
C LEU A 20 31.49 -12.88 13.68
N LEU A 21 31.37 -13.02 14.99
CA LEU A 21 30.08 -13.04 15.66
C LEU A 21 29.32 -11.71 15.46
N ILE A 22 29.97 -10.58 15.62
CA ILE A 22 29.38 -9.25 15.41
C ILE A 22 28.90 -9.10 13.97
N VAL A 23 29.72 -9.49 13.00
CA VAL A 23 29.36 -9.44 11.58
C VAL A 23 28.17 -10.34 11.28
N ALA A 24 28.13 -11.55 11.81
CA ALA A 24 27.02 -12.48 11.62
C ALA A 24 25.69 -11.92 12.17
N VAL A 25 25.71 -11.32 13.35
CA VAL A 25 24.53 -10.67 13.94
C VAL A 25 24.09 -9.48 13.11
N ALA A 26 25.02 -8.63 12.68
CA ALA A 26 24.70 -7.46 11.83
C ALA A 26 24.09 -7.87 10.49
N MET A 27 24.63 -8.88 9.83
CA MET A 27 24.10 -9.39 8.57
C MET A 27 22.70 -9.98 8.74
N SER A 28 22.45 -10.72 9.82
CA SER A 28 21.12 -11.29 10.08
C SER A 28 20.04 -10.20 10.25
N ALA A 29 20.38 -9.11 10.91
CA ALA A 29 19.49 -7.95 11.07
C ALA A 29 19.21 -7.26 9.71
N ALA A 30 20.22 -7.10 8.87
CA ALA A 30 20.08 -6.50 7.55
C ALA A 30 19.16 -7.33 6.63
N VAL A 31 19.29 -8.65 6.63
CA VAL A 31 18.41 -9.54 5.85
C VAL A 31 16.95 -9.44 6.30
N ARG A 32 16.70 -9.39 7.61
CA ARG A 32 15.33 -9.20 8.13
C ARG A 32 14.72 -7.86 7.71
N ALA A 33 15.48 -6.78 7.80
CA ALA A 33 15.03 -5.45 7.38
C ALA A 33 14.69 -5.41 5.88
N SER A 34 15.51 -6.02 5.03
CA SER A 34 15.27 -6.11 3.58
C SER A 34 14.00 -6.90 3.25
N GLY A 35 13.72 -7.98 3.97
CA GLY A 35 12.49 -8.76 3.80
C GLY A 35 11.23 -7.96 4.12
N GLN A 36 11.24 -7.18 5.19
CA GLN A 36 10.11 -6.30 5.56
C GLN A 36 9.88 -5.19 4.52
N MET A 37 10.94 -4.62 3.97
CA MET A 37 10.85 -3.61 2.92
C MET A 37 10.17 -4.16 1.66
N SER A 38 10.49 -5.36 1.26
CA SER A 38 9.89 -6.01 0.09
C SER A 38 8.38 -6.23 0.26
N GLN A 39 7.93 -6.70 1.43
CA GLN A 39 6.51 -6.86 1.74
C GLN A 39 5.75 -5.53 1.76
N SER A 40 6.34 -4.50 2.35
CA SER A 40 5.74 -3.17 2.40
C SER A 40 5.57 -2.58 1.01
N ASN A 41 6.55 -2.75 0.13
CA ASN A 41 6.48 -2.26 -1.25
C ASN A 41 5.39 -2.97 -2.06
N ALA A 42 5.20 -4.27 -1.88
CA ALA A 42 4.13 -5.02 -2.54
C ALA A 42 2.75 -4.49 -2.12
N LEU A 43 2.53 -4.30 -0.82
CA LEU A 43 1.27 -3.76 -0.30
C LEU A 43 0.99 -2.33 -0.77
N LEU A 44 2.01 -1.47 -0.79
CA LEU A 44 1.87 -0.10 -1.30
C LEU A 44 1.50 -0.08 -2.78
N ARG A 45 2.07 -0.98 -3.57
CA ARG A 45 1.74 -1.13 -4.98
C ARG A 45 0.29 -1.57 -5.17
N GLU A 46 -0.18 -2.55 -4.41
CA GLU A 46 -1.58 -3.00 -4.45
C GLU A 46 -2.55 -1.89 -4.08
N ARG A 47 -2.24 -1.12 -3.04
CA ARG A 47 -3.04 0.04 -2.64
C ARG A 47 -3.07 1.14 -3.70
N SER A 48 -1.95 1.39 -4.37
CA SER A 48 -1.87 2.38 -5.45
C SER A 48 -2.72 1.97 -6.64
N VAL A 49 -2.68 0.69 -7.02
CA VAL A 49 -3.51 0.15 -8.10
C VAL A 49 -4.99 0.17 -7.72
N ALA A 50 -5.33 -0.16 -6.47
CA ALA A 50 -6.69 -0.07 -5.97
C ALA A 50 -7.21 1.37 -5.96
N LEU A 51 -6.37 2.34 -5.63
CA LEU A 51 -6.73 3.76 -5.71
C LEU A 51 -7.04 4.19 -7.15
N LEU A 52 -6.25 3.75 -8.13
CA LEU A 52 -6.55 4.00 -9.55
C LEU A 52 -7.89 3.39 -9.97
N ALA A 53 -8.20 2.19 -9.51
CA ALA A 53 -9.50 1.55 -9.75
C ALA A 53 -10.65 2.38 -9.14
N ALA A 54 -10.47 2.90 -7.93
CA ALA A 54 -11.44 3.79 -7.30
C ALA A 54 -11.65 5.09 -8.07
N GLN A 55 -10.57 5.71 -8.55
CA GLN A 55 -10.63 6.92 -9.38
C GLN A 55 -11.35 6.69 -10.71
N ASN A 56 -11.07 5.56 -11.37
CA ASN A 56 -11.75 5.19 -12.61
C ASN A 56 -13.25 4.98 -12.37
N SER A 57 -13.62 4.28 -11.31
CA SER A 57 -15.02 4.07 -10.92
C SER A 57 -15.73 5.40 -10.65
N LEU A 58 -15.06 6.33 -9.99
CA LEU A 58 -15.59 7.67 -9.73
C LEU A 58 -15.73 8.50 -10.99
N ALA A 59 -14.77 8.41 -11.91
CA ALA A 59 -14.82 9.09 -13.20
C ALA A 59 -16.00 8.59 -14.05
N GLU A 60 -16.25 7.29 -14.07
CA GLU A 60 -17.42 6.71 -14.74
C GLU A 60 -18.73 7.24 -14.15
N LEU A 61 -18.82 7.35 -12.82
CA LEU A 61 -19.98 7.94 -12.15
C LEU A 61 -20.20 9.40 -12.54
N ARG A 62 -19.14 10.16 -12.68
CA ARG A 62 -19.23 11.56 -13.15
C ARG A 62 -19.79 11.67 -14.57
N LEU A 63 -19.40 10.75 -15.45
CA LEU A 63 -19.87 10.73 -16.84
C LEU A 63 -21.31 10.28 -16.95
N ARG A 64 -21.73 9.29 -16.17
CA ARG A 64 -23.10 8.75 -16.19
C ARG A 64 -24.08 9.59 -15.37
N GLY A 65 -23.58 10.40 -14.46
CA GLY A 65 -24.37 11.07 -13.44
C GLY A 65 -24.69 10.16 -12.26
N VAL A 66 -24.77 10.75 -11.07
CA VAL A 66 -25.06 10.03 -9.83
C VAL A 66 -26.55 10.02 -9.57
N LYS A 67 -27.14 8.84 -9.43
CA LYS A 67 -28.54 8.64 -9.01
C LYS A 67 -28.60 8.24 -7.55
N ASN A 68 -29.66 8.61 -6.85
CA ASN A 68 -29.84 8.32 -5.43
C ASN A 68 -29.81 6.84 -5.04
N LYS A 69 -29.84 5.93 -6.01
CA LYS A 69 -29.89 4.47 -5.81
C LYS A 69 -28.65 3.73 -6.36
N ASP A 70 -27.58 4.45 -6.66
CA ASP A 70 -26.39 3.87 -7.29
C ASP A 70 -25.44 3.16 -6.30
N SER A 71 -25.95 2.73 -5.14
CA SER A 71 -25.18 1.83 -4.27
C SER A 71 -25.10 0.46 -4.93
N ALA A 72 -23.93 0.12 -5.45
CA ALA A 72 -23.69 -1.12 -6.16
C ALA A 72 -22.28 -1.63 -5.91
N MET A 73 -22.13 -2.96 -6.03
CA MET A 73 -20.83 -3.60 -6.05
C MET A 73 -20.57 -4.13 -7.45
N GLN A 74 -19.44 -3.76 -8.03
CA GLN A 74 -19.05 -4.20 -9.36
C GLN A 74 -17.59 -4.65 -9.39
N ARG A 75 -17.27 -5.49 -10.35
CA ARG A 75 -15.90 -5.92 -10.58
C ARG A 75 -15.11 -4.76 -11.21
N CYS A 76 -13.94 -4.50 -10.65
CA CYS A 76 -13.03 -3.46 -11.14
C CYS A 76 -11.58 -3.98 -11.20
N ASP A 77 -11.39 -5.14 -11.82
CA ASP A 77 -10.09 -5.79 -11.90
C ASP A 77 -9.05 -4.90 -12.58
N GLN A 78 -7.84 -4.89 -12.04
CA GLN A 78 -6.70 -4.16 -12.58
C GLN A 78 -5.52 -5.13 -12.80
N GLY A 79 -5.27 -5.48 -14.05
CA GLY A 79 -4.22 -6.43 -14.40
C GLY A 79 -4.40 -7.77 -13.70
N ARG A 80 -3.46 -8.14 -12.86
CA ARG A 80 -3.51 -9.40 -12.09
C ARG A 80 -4.34 -9.32 -10.81
N LEU A 81 -4.62 -8.11 -10.35
CA LEU A 81 -5.39 -7.89 -9.12
C LEU A 81 -6.89 -8.03 -9.40
N LYS A 82 -7.52 -8.94 -8.68
CA LYS A 82 -8.95 -9.16 -8.72
C LYS A 82 -9.62 -8.30 -7.67
N LEU A 83 -10.18 -7.19 -8.10
CA LEU A 83 -10.75 -6.17 -7.25
C LEU A 83 -12.27 -6.09 -7.41
N SER A 84 -12.94 -5.70 -6.34
CA SER A 84 -14.33 -5.29 -6.35
C SER A 84 -14.46 -3.87 -5.83
N CYS A 85 -15.19 -3.04 -6.57
CA CYS A 85 -15.48 -1.67 -6.20
C CYS A 85 -16.90 -1.59 -5.66
N GLU A 86 -17.03 -1.23 -4.39
CA GLU A 86 -18.31 -0.97 -3.73
C GLU A 86 -18.56 0.53 -3.78
N GLN A 87 -19.66 0.93 -4.38
CA GLN A 87 -20.12 2.30 -4.43
C GLN A 87 -21.24 2.49 -3.42
N ARG A 88 -21.08 3.45 -2.52
CA ARG A 88 -22.11 3.85 -1.57
C ARG A 88 -22.49 5.30 -1.82
N VAL A 89 -23.75 5.51 -2.11
CA VAL A 89 -24.30 6.86 -2.32
C VAL A 89 -25.19 7.19 -1.13
N THR A 90 -24.87 8.26 -0.43
CA THR A 90 -25.65 8.77 0.70
C THR A 90 -26.02 10.22 0.46
N ARG A 91 -27.22 10.58 0.86
CA ARG A 91 -27.69 11.95 0.75
C ARG A 91 -27.18 12.79 1.92
N SER A 92 -26.60 13.95 1.63
CA SER A 92 -26.14 14.92 2.62
C SER A 92 -26.66 16.31 2.25
N GLY A 93 -27.88 16.63 2.68
CA GLY A 93 -28.57 17.87 2.28
C GLY A 93 -28.84 17.92 0.78
N ASP A 94 -28.37 18.97 0.11
CA ASP A 94 -28.47 19.14 -1.33
C ASP A 94 -27.34 18.44 -2.10
N LEU A 95 -26.44 17.80 -1.42
CA LEU A 95 -25.31 17.10 -1.99
C LEU A 95 -25.50 15.59 -1.87
N LEU A 96 -24.91 14.87 -2.81
CA LEU A 96 -24.76 13.42 -2.77
C LEU A 96 -23.32 13.08 -2.38
N ARG A 97 -23.17 12.37 -1.28
CA ARG A 97 -21.89 11.82 -0.86
C ARG A 97 -21.72 10.47 -1.51
N VAL A 98 -20.68 10.35 -2.31
CA VAL A 98 -20.31 9.10 -2.97
C VAL A 98 -19.02 8.60 -2.36
N GLN A 99 -19.07 7.37 -1.86
CA GLN A 99 -17.93 6.67 -1.30
C GLN A 99 -17.65 5.44 -2.15
N VAL A 100 -16.42 5.30 -2.62
CA VAL A 100 -15.95 4.13 -3.35
C VAL A 100 -14.94 3.39 -2.48
N LEU A 101 -15.25 2.12 -2.18
CA LEU A 101 -14.37 1.22 -1.45
C LEU A 101 -13.90 0.13 -2.40
N VAL A 102 -12.60 -0.11 -2.41
CA VAL A 102 -12.01 -1.17 -3.25
C VAL A 102 -11.53 -2.30 -2.36
N HIS A 103 -12.05 -3.49 -2.59
CA HIS A 103 -11.72 -4.70 -1.85
C HIS A 103 -10.98 -5.69 -2.76
N ASP A 104 -10.07 -6.44 -2.18
CA ASP A 104 -9.51 -7.61 -2.82
C ASP A 104 -10.55 -8.75 -2.76
N ARG A 105 -10.86 -9.37 -3.91
CA ARG A 105 -11.82 -10.47 -3.97
C ARG A 105 -11.25 -11.81 -3.50
N GLU A 106 -9.94 -11.94 -3.47
CA GLU A 106 -9.26 -13.16 -3.04
C GLU A 106 -8.91 -13.15 -1.55
N GLN A 107 -8.73 -11.96 -0.99
CA GLN A 107 -8.38 -11.80 0.42
C GLN A 107 -9.50 -11.08 1.18
N HIS A 108 -10.04 -11.76 2.17
CA HIS A 108 -11.01 -11.16 3.08
C HIS A 108 -10.26 -10.26 4.06
N GLY A 109 -10.40 -8.97 3.90
CA GLY A 109 -9.71 -8.00 4.73
C GLY A 109 -10.33 -6.61 4.62
N PRO A 110 -9.72 -5.61 5.25
CA PRO A 110 -10.15 -4.23 5.11
C PRO A 110 -9.98 -3.76 3.66
N PRO A 111 -10.74 -2.73 3.22
CA PRO A 111 -10.61 -2.20 1.87
C PRO A 111 -9.18 -1.71 1.60
N LEU A 112 -8.67 -2.02 0.40
CA LEU A 112 -7.35 -1.59 -0.05
C LEU A 112 -7.28 -0.09 -0.31
N ALA A 113 -8.39 0.48 -0.80
CA ALA A 113 -8.52 1.90 -1.06
C ALA A 113 -9.94 2.38 -0.73
N ARG A 114 -10.01 3.64 -0.29
CA ARG A 114 -11.26 4.36 -0.03
C ARG A 114 -11.15 5.74 -0.65
N LEU A 115 -12.14 6.12 -1.43
CA LEU A 115 -12.25 7.43 -2.01
C LEU A 115 -13.64 7.99 -1.71
N GLU A 116 -13.72 9.24 -1.31
CA GLU A 116 -14.98 9.91 -1.00
C GLU A 116 -15.04 11.25 -1.71
N THR A 117 -16.19 11.58 -2.25
CA THR A 117 -16.43 12.87 -2.91
C THR A 117 -17.88 13.30 -2.77
N LEU A 118 -18.12 14.57 -3.00
CA LEU A 118 -19.43 15.18 -2.99
C LEU A 118 -19.82 15.58 -4.43
N PHE A 119 -21.04 15.22 -4.83
CA PHE A 119 -21.64 15.65 -6.08
C PHE A 119 -22.78 16.60 -5.79
N SER A 120 -22.88 17.66 -6.57
CA SER A 120 -24.07 18.49 -6.56
C SER A 120 -25.23 17.70 -7.19
N ARG A 121 -26.40 17.83 -6.60
CA ARG A 121 -27.62 17.26 -7.15
C ARG A 121 -27.90 17.91 -8.51
N PRO A 122 -28.14 17.15 -9.57
CA PRO A 122 -28.64 17.76 -10.80
C PRO A 122 -29.94 18.47 -10.45
N ILE A 123 -29.98 19.77 -10.70
CA ILE A 123 -31.21 20.56 -10.58
C ILE A 123 -32.18 19.91 -11.53
N ALA A 124 -33.23 19.28 -10.99
CA ALA A 124 -34.33 18.84 -11.83
C ALA A 124 -34.86 20.07 -12.55
N LYS A 125 -34.65 20.15 -13.84
CA LYS A 125 -35.30 21.19 -14.67
C LYS A 125 -36.78 21.03 -14.47
N PRO A 126 -37.48 22.12 -14.17
CA PRO A 126 -38.93 22.11 -14.07
C PRO A 126 -39.61 21.70 -15.40
#